data_95ed5f102f60f54ba75b28c90df069da
#
_entry.id   95ed5f102f60f54ba75b28c90df069da
#
_cell.length_a   1.000
_cell.length_b   1.000
_cell.length_c   1.000
_cell.angle_alpha   90.00
_cell.angle_beta   90.00
_cell.angle_gamma   90.00
#
_symmetry.space_group_name_H-M   'P 1'
#
loop_
_entity.id
_entity.type
_entity.pdbx_description
1 polymer ?
#
loop_
_entity_poly.entity_id
_entity_poly.type
_entity_poly.pdbx_seq_one_letter_code
_entity_poly.pdbx_strand_id
1 'polypeptide(L)'
;MPQEGFDITERIRGEKTMSKNYKFETLQVHAGQEHPDPATDARAVPIYATTSYVFKDSAQAAGRFGLTEGGNIYSRLMNPTSSVFEERVAALEGGAAALATATGSAAITYAVQNIATAGDHIVSSAHVYGGTYNLFANTLKEQGISVTFVDPSDPENFRKAIQPNTKLLYGETLGNPNSDVLDLEAVSALAHENGIPLIVDSTFATPFLLRPL
;
A
#
# COMPACT_ATOMS: atom_id res chain seq x y z
N MET A 1 -33.27 18.51 3.27
CA MET A 1 -31.97 18.99 3.74
C MET A 1 -30.92 18.25 2.94
N PRO A 2 -29.99 18.91 2.22
CA PRO A 2 -28.95 18.20 1.45
C PRO A 2 -28.01 17.52 2.46
N GLN A 3 -27.76 16.25 2.27
CA GLN A 3 -26.69 15.53 2.95
C GLN A 3 -25.37 16.10 2.44
N GLU A 4 -24.66 16.81 3.31
CA GLU A 4 -23.26 17.16 3.06
C GLU A 4 -22.49 15.86 2.93
N GLY A 5 -21.92 15.63 1.74
CA GLY A 5 -21.15 14.45 1.42
C GLY A 5 -19.92 14.39 2.32
N PHE A 6 -19.76 13.29 3.00
CA PHE A 6 -18.59 12.96 3.82
C PHE A 6 -17.35 12.87 2.93
N ASP A 7 -16.50 13.90 2.96
CA ASP A 7 -15.25 13.91 2.22
C ASP A 7 -14.16 13.17 2.99
N ILE A 8 -13.90 11.92 2.57
CA ILE A 8 -12.81 11.09 3.06
C ILE A 8 -11.44 11.79 2.92
N THR A 9 -11.29 12.67 1.93
CA THR A 9 -10.02 13.37 1.68
C THR A 9 -9.73 14.43 2.74
N GLU A 10 -10.73 15.05 3.35
CA GLU A 10 -10.53 15.97 4.48
C GLU A 10 -10.09 15.23 5.75
N ARG A 11 -10.49 13.99 5.93
CA ARG A 11 -10.08 13.19 7.09
C ARG A 11 -8.70 12.57 6.94
N ILE A 12 -8.29 12.24 5.72
CA ILE A 12 -6.89 11.90 5.38
C ILE A 12 -5.99 13.15 5.56
N ARG A 13 -6.57 14.36 5.41
CA ARG A 13 -5.93 15.65 5.70
C ARG A 13 -6.11 16.10 7.16
N GLY A 14 -6.81 15.34 8.00
CA GLY A 14 -7.02 15.63 9.41
C GLY A 14 -5.71 15.93 10.12
N GLU A 15 -5.51 17.20 10.44
CA GLU A 15 -4.39 17.78 11.17
C GLU A 15 -3.02 17.14 10.83
N LYS A 16 -2.55 17.34 9.60
CA LYS A 16 -1.11 17.31 9.35
C LYS A 16 -0.47 18.44 10.16
N THR A 17 -0.23 18.18 11.43
CA THR A 17 0.71 18.95 12.26
C THR A 17 2.16 18.74 11.78
N MET A 18 2.33 18.46 10.50
CA MET A 18 3.62 18.24 9.86
C MET A 18 3.91 19.32 8.87
N SER A 19 4.18 20.53 9.36
CA SER A 19 4.86 21.54 8.52
C SER A 19 6.36 21.64 8.79
N LYS A 20 6.95 20.69 9.53
CA LYS A 20 8.40 20.60 9.63
C LYS A 20 8.89 19.75 8.48
N ASN A 21 9.62 20.34 7.53
CA ASN A 21 10.39 19.62 6.51
C ASN A 21 11.52 18.83 7.19
N TYR A 22 11.18 17.68 7.75
CA TYR A 22 12.19 16.77 8.29
C TYR A 22 13.00 16.16 7.16
N LYS A 23 14.31 16.02 7.40
CA LYS A 23 15.17 15.24 6.53
C LYS A 23 14.79 13.76 6.60
N PHE A 24 15.15 13.02 5.57
CA PHE A 24 14.83 11.59 5.45
C PHE A 24 15.29 10.80 6.68
N GLU A 25 16.49 11.07 7.19
CA GLU A 25 17.05 10.41 8.37
C GLU A 25 16.22 10.68 9.64
N THR A 26 15.64 11.88 9.74
CA THR A 26 14.75 12.22 10.86
C THR A 26 13.43 11.51 10.74
N LEU A 27 12.86 11.39 9.53
CA LEU A 27 11.63 10.63 9.29
C LEU A 27 11.80 9.16 9.65
N GLN A 28 12.95 8.55 9.36
CA GLN A 28 13.24 7.14 9.68
C GLN A 28 13.08 6.80 11.16
N VAL A 29 13.33 7.76 12.04
CA VAL A 29 13.29 7.53 13.50
C VAL A 29 12.11 8.17 14.22
N HIS A 30 11.45 9.17 13.64
CA HIS A 30 10.45 9.97 14.34
C HIS A 30 9.06 9.95 13.73
N ALA A 31 8.91 9.72 12.42
CA ALA A 31 7.59 9.73 11.79
C ALA A 31 6.67 8.67 12.44
N GLY A 32 5.42 9.06 12.73
CA GLY A 32 4.42 8.26 13.41
C GLY A 32 4.59 8.17 14.94
N GLN A 33 5.64 8.80 15.52
CA GLN A 33 5.84 8.87 16.97
C GLN A 33 6.35 10.25 17.43
N GLU A 34 5.85 11.30 16.82
CA GLU A 34 6.21 12.68 17.13
C GLU A 34 5.81 13.05 18.57
N HIS A 35 4.73 12.47 19.05
CA HIS A 35 4.21 12.66 20.39
C HIS A 35 4.43 11.43 21.27
N PRO A 36 4.60 11.59 22.59
CA PRO A 36 4.63 10.46 23.53
C PRO A 36 3.25 9.78 23.59
N ASP A 37 3.23 8.54 24.11
CA ASP A 37 1.98 7.83 24.37
C ASP A 37 1.08 8.65 25.33
N PRO A 38 -0.17 8.94 24.98
CA PRO A 38 -1.00 9.85 25.77
C PRO A 38 -1.46 9.28 27.12
N ALA A 39 -1.34 7.97 27.33
CA ALA A 39 -1.75 7.32 28.58
C ALA A 39 -0.60 7.20 29.60
N THR A 40 0.64 7.10 29.11
CA THR A 40 1.80 6.78 29.95
C THR A 40 2.96 7.75 29.83
N ASP A 41 2.88 8.73 28.92
CA ASP A 41 3.98 9.63 28.52
C ASP A 41 5.22 8.87 27.99
N ALA A 42 5.08 7.59 27.64
CA ALA A 42 6.17 6.79 27.12
C ALA A 42 6.66 7.33 25.77
N ARG A 43 7.97 7.54 25.65
CA ARG A 43 8.60 7.97 24.41
C ARG A 43 8.67 6.84 23.38
N ALA A 44 8.94 5.62 23.83
CA ALA A 44 8.88 4.44 22.97
C ALA A 44 7.42 4.08 22.68
N VAL A 45 7.16 3.62 21.47
CA VAL A 45 5.81 3.17 21.08
C VAL A 45 5.43 1.94 21.91
N PRO A 46 4.33 1.98 22.69
CA PRO A 46 3.87 0.80 23.42
C PRO A 46 3.47 -0.34 22.49
N ILE A 47 3.65 -1.58 22.92
CA ILE A 47 3.18 -2.76 22.22
C ILE A 47 1.76 -3.08 22.70
N TYR A 48 0.76 -2.77 21.89
CA TYR A 48 -0.64 -3.05 22.19
C TYR A 48 -1.01 -4.48 21.76
N ALA A 49 -0.66 -5.46 22.59
CA ALA A 49 -0.94 -6.88 22.35
C ALA A 49 -2.42 -7.21 22.69
N THR A 50 -3.34 -6.65 21.96
CA THR A 50 -4.78 -6.86 22.14
C THR A 50 -5.47 -7.14 20.80
N THR A 51 -6.62 -7.84 20.84
CA THR A 51 -7.46 -8.09 19.68
C THR A 51 -8.55 -7.04 19.52
N SER A 52 -9.17 -6.59 20.61
CA SER A 52 -10.34 -5.72 20.60
C SER A 52 -10.19 -4.55 21.58
N TYR A 53 -11.01 -3.52 21.38
CA TYR A 53 -11.03 -2.32 22.18
C TYR A 53 -12.44 -2.08 22.73
N VAL A 54 -12.53 -1.48 23.93
CA VAL A 54 -13.79 -1.21 24.61
C VAL A 54 -14.35 0.13 24.15
N PHE A 55 -15.67 0.21 24.02
CA PHE A 55 -16.40 1.43 23.73
C PHE A 55 -17.03 1.96 25.01
N LYS A 56 -17.19 3.29 25.11
CA LYS A 56 -17.88 3.94 26.23
C LYS A 56 -19.37 3.59 26.26
N ASP A 57 -19.99 3.55 25.08
CA ASP A 57 -21.41 3.29 24.87
C ASP A 57 -21.68 2.83 23.43
N SER A 58 -22.94 2.53 23.14
CA SER A 58 -23.39 2.09 21.82
C SER A 58 -23.29 3.17 20.76
N ALA A 59 -23.39 4.46 21.12
CA ALA A 59 -23.28 5.56 20.19
C ALA A 59 -21.83 5.68 19.69
N GLN A 60 -20.84 5.58 20.58
CA GLN A 60 -19.45 5.54 20.20
C GLN A 60 -19.12 4.33 19.32
N ALA A 61 -19.65 3.17 19.66
CA ALA A 61 -19.47 1.98 18.82
C ALA A 61 -20.02 2.21 17.41
N ALA A 62 -21.24 2.71 17.30
CA ALA A 62 -21.86 3.04 16.01
C ALA A 62 -21.06 4.07 15.22
N GLY A 63 -20.55 5.11 15.88
CA GLY A 63 -19.71 6.14 15.27
C GLY A 63 -18.41 5.57 14.69
N ARG A 64 -17.71 4.70 15.45
CA ARG A 64 -16.47 4.09 15.00
C ARG A 64 -16.68 3.09 13.87
N PHE A 65 -17.68 2.22 13.96
CA PHE A 65 -18.02 1.28 12.88
C PHE A 65 -18.55 1.98 11.63
N GLY A 66 -19.27 3.11 11.81
CA GLY A 66 -19.75 3.97 10.73
C GLY A 66 -18.68 4.91 10.18
N LEU A 67 -17.45 4.88 10.70
CA LEU A 67 -16.32 5.75 10.33
C LEU A 67 -16.60 7.24 10.48
N THR A 68 -17.56 7.63 11.34
CA THR A 68 -17.87 9.02 11.69
C THR A 68 -17.12 9.51 12.92
N GLU A 69 -16.53 8.61 13.70
CA GLU A 69 -15.65 8.88 14.84
C GLU A 69 -14.35 8.09 14.72
N GLY A 70 -13.22 8.75 14.99
CA GLY A 70 -11.91 8.09 15.00
C GLY A 70 -11.73 7.21 16.24
N GLY A 71 -10.86 6.21 16.15
CA GLY A 71 -10.49 5.37 17.28
C GLY A 71 -10.34 3.90 16.93
N ASN A 72 -9.87 3.13 17.90
CA ASN A 72 -9.57 1.72 17.70
C ASN A 72 -10.83 0.86 17.87
N ILE A 73 -10.95 -0.17 17.05
CA ILE A 73 -12.06 -1.14 17.06
C ILE A 73 -11.52 -2.55 17.31
N TYR A 74 -10.65 -3.00 16.40
CA TYR A 74 -10.12 -4.36 16.40
C TYR A 74 -8.75 -4.39 15.72
N SER A 75 -7.76 -5.10 16.29
CA SER A 75 -6.36 -5.04 15.84
C SER A 75 -6.12 -5.53 14.42
N ARG A 76 -7.01 -6.34 13.84
CA ARG A 76 -6.93 -6.70 12.42
C ARG A 76 -7.18 -5.50 11.49
N LEU A 77 -7.96 -4.51 11.96
CA LEU A 77 -8.31 -3.31 11.19
C LEU A 77 -7.38 -2.14 11.52
N MET A 78 -7.09 -1.94 12.81
CA MET A 78 -6.22 -0.88 13.30
C MET A 78 -5.62 -1.26 14.66
N ASN A 79 -4.35 -0.94 14.84
CA ASN A 79 -3.65 -1.11 16.12
C ASN A 79 -2.63 0.02 16.27
N PRO A 80 -2.56 0.73 17.41
CA PRO A 80 -1.66 1.87 17.57
C PRO A 80 -0.19 1.53 17.33
N THR A 81 0.25 0.32 17.64
CA THR A 81 1.63 -0.13 17.35
C THR A 81 1.88 -0.25 15.86
N SER A 82 0.95 -0.86 15.11
CA SER A 82 1.06 -1.00 13.65
C SER A 82 0.93 0.35 12.95
N SER A 83 0.06 1.24 13.45
CA SER A 83 -0.14 2.57 12.87
C SER A 83 1.14 3.38 12.80
N VAL A 84 2.01 3.31 13.80
CA VAL A 84 3.31 4.00 13.78
C VAL A 84 4.20 3.50 12.63
N PHE A 85 4.21 2.20 12.37
CA PHE A 85 4.93 1.62 11.23
C PHE A 85 4.33 2.09 9.91
N GLU A 86 3.02 2.04 9.76
CA GLU A 86 2.28 2.47 8.57
C GLU A 86 2.51 3.96 8.26
N GLU A 87 2.36 4.83 9.25
CA GLU A 87 2.63 6.27 9.11
C GLU A 87 4.08 6.56 8.72
N ARG A 88 5.03 5.83 9.29
CA ARG A 88 6.45 5.99 8.99
C ARG A 88 6.78 5.57 7.58
N VAL A 89 6.29 4.42 7.12
CA VAL A 89 6.52 3.95 5.75
C VAL A 89 5.87 4.91 4.76
N ALA A 90 4.63 5.34 5.00
CA ALA A 90 3.97 6.34 4.17
C ALA A 90 4.77 7.64 4.07
N ALA A 91 5.31 8.14 5.20
CA ALA A 91 6.13 9.35 5.20
C ALA A 91 7.46 9.19 4.46
N LEU A 92 8.09 8.02 4.57
CA LEU A 92 9.36 7.72 3.89
C LEU A 92 9.18 7.57 2.38
N GLU A 93 8.09 6.95 1.94
CA GLU A 93 7.75 6.80 0.52
C GLU A 93 7.18 8.09 -0.09
N GLY A 94 6.69 9.02 0.72
CA GLY A 94 5.95 10.19 0.25
C GLY A 94 4.50 9.85 -0.13
N GLY A 95 4.02 8.66 0.29
CA GLY A 95 2.69 8.16 0.01
C GLY A 95 1.59 8.80 0.86
N ALA A 96 0.35 8.66 0.43
CA ALA A 96 -0.82 9.15 1.16
C ALA A 96 -1.12 8.34 2.43
N ALA A 97 -0.90 7.02 2.38
CA ALA A 97 -1.10 6.09 3.49
C ALA A 97 -0.31 4.79 3.25
N ALA A 98 -0.20 3.95 4.28
CA ALA A 98 0.31 2.60 4.16
C ALA A 98 -0.56 1.63 4.97
N LEU A 99 -0.53 0.36 4.61
CA LEU A 99 -1.19 -0.73 5.32
C LEU A 99 -0.18 -1.85 5.58
N ALA A 100 0.03 -2.17 6.85
CA ALA A 100 0.88 -3.29 7.25
C ALA A 100 0.17 -4.63 7.04
N THR A 101 0.89 -5.59 6.47
CA THR A 101 0.42 -6.97 6.32
C THR A 101 1.40 -7.94 6.94
N ALA A 102 0.98 -9.19 7.15
CA ALA A 102 1.81 -10.19 7.81
C ALA A 102 3.04 -10.61 6.98
N THR A 103 3.00 -10.45 5.65
CA THR A 103 4.08 -10.82 4.72
C THR A 103 4.01 -10.00 3.44
N GLY A 104 5.14 -9.88 2.72
CA GLY A 104 5.17 -9.29 1.38
C GLY A 104 4.24 -10.01 0.38
N SER A 105 4.18 -11.34 0.43
CA SER A 105 3.24 -12.10 -0.41
C SER A 105 1.78 -11.74 -0.13
N ALA A 106 1.41 -11.48 1.13
CA ALA A 106 0.07 -11.00 1.49
C ALA A 106 -0.16 -9.59 0.95
N ALA A 107 0.84 -8.70 1.04
CA ALA A 107 0.76 -7.35 0.49
C ALA A 107 0.47 -7.37 -1.02
N ILE A 108 1.23 -8.16 -1.78
CA ILE A 108 1.05 -8.31 -3.23
C ILE A 108 -0.34 -8.89 -3.53
N THR A 109 -0.73 -9.96 -2.84
CA THR A 109 -2.02 -10.60 -3.04
C THR A 109 -3.18 -9.62 -2.83
N TYR A 110 -3.17 -8.89 -1.71
CA TYR A 110 -4.24 -7.94 -1.39
C TYR A 110 -4.24 -6.72 -2.32
N ALA A 111 -3.07 -6.22 -2.72
CA ALA A 111 -2.98 -5.12 -3.67
C ALA A 111 -3.61 -5.51 -5.02
N VAL A 112 -3.30 -6.70 -5.54
CA VAL A 112 -3.87 -7.18 -6.80
C VAL A 112 -5.38 -7.45 -6.66
N GLN A 113 -5.80 -8.19 -5.63
CA GLN A 113 -7.21 -8.57 -5.44
C GLN A 113 -8.12 -7.37 -5.11
N ASN A 114 -7.56 -6.26 -4.64
CA ASN A 114 -8.31 -5.02 -4.44
C ASN A 114 -8.72 -4.36 -5.78
N ILE A 115 -8.02 -4.69 -6.87
CA ILE A 115 -8.17 -4.03 -8.17
C ILE A 115 -8.73 -5.00 -9.22
N ALA A 116 -8.29 -6.26 -9.22
CA ALA A 116 -8.62 -7.27 -10.21
C ALA A 116 -9.46 -8.42 -9.61
N THR A 117 -10.44 -8.87 -10.37
CA THR A 117 -11.35 -9.96 -10.04
C THR A 117 -11.40 -11.01 -11.15
N ALA A 118 -12.21 -12.07 -10.97
CA ALA A 118 -12.39 -13.09 -12.01
C ALA A 118 -12.85 -12.48 -13.35
N GLY A 119 -12.19 -12.84 -14.42
CA GLY A 119 -12.39 -12.30 -15.77
C GLY A 119 -11.47 -11.12 -16.12
N ASP A 120 -10.74 -10.56 -15.14
CA ASP A 120 -9.78 -9.49 -15.38
C ASP A 120 -8.41 -10.03 -15.82
N HIS A 121 -7.61 -9.12 -16.34
CA HIS A 121 -6.25 -9.37 -16.81
C HIS A 121 -5.26 -8.41 -16.15
N ILE A 122 -4.05 -8.88 -15.89
CA ILE A 122 -2.91 -8.07 -15.46
C ILE A 122 -1.68 -8.33 -16.34
N VAL A 123 -0.82 -7.32 -16.49
CA VAL A 123 0.48 -7.48 -17.16
C VAL A 123 1.57 -7.37 -16.10
N SER A 124 2.44 -8.35 -16.01
CA SER A 124 3.54 -8.41 -15.04
C SER A 124 4.89 -8.50 -15.73
N SER A 125 5.91 -7.85 -15.16
CA SER A 125 7.29 -8.21 -15.45
C SER A 125 7.48 -9.72 -15.25
N ALA A 126 8.28 -10.35 -16.12
CA ALA A 126 8.72 -11.73 -15.94
C ALA A 126 9.86 -11.86 -14.90
N HIS A 127 10.56 -10.77 -14.60
CA HIS A 127 11.66 -10.71 -13.66
C HIS A 127 11.18 -10.29 -12.27
N VAL A 128 10.45 -11.19 -11.63
CA VAL A 128 9.87 -10.98 -10.29
C VAL A 128 10.27 -12.13 -9.37
N TYR A 129 10.15 -11.90 -8.08
CA TYR A 129 10.37 -12.93 -7.07
C TYR A 129 9.60 -14.21 -7.39
N GLY A 130 10.24 -15.36 -7.23
CA GLY A 130 9.64 -16.66 -7.60
C GLY A 130 8.28 -16.95 -6.92
N GLY A 131 8.09 -16.46 -5.68
CA GLY A 131 6.80 -16.54 -4.99
C GLY A 131 5.72 -15.70 -5.68
N THR A 132 6.05 -14.51 -6.16
CA THR A 132 5.16 -13.63 -6.92
C THR A 132 4.84 -14.24 -8.28
N TYR A 133 5.85 -14.78 -8.96
CA TYR A 133 5.64 -15.49 -10.22
C TYR A 133 4.63 -16.65 -10.04
N ASN A 134 4.85 -17.48 -9.01
CA ASN A 134 3.97 -18.61 -8.73
C ASN A 134 2.55 -18.17 -8.34
N LEU A 135 2.41 -17.10 -7.54
CA LEU A 135 1.11 -16.50 -7.21
C LEU A 135 0.37 -16.11 -8.50
N PHE A 136 1.04 -15.43 -9.42
CA PHE A 136 0.44 -14.91 -10.65
C PHE A 136 0.17 -16.02 -11.68
N ALA A 137 1.12 -16.93 -11.90
CA ALA A 137 1.00 -17.96 -12.90
C ALA A 137 -0.01 -19.06 -12.54
N ASN A 138 -0.21 -19.34 -11.25
CA ASN A 138 -1.03 -20.45 -10.77
C ASN A 138 -2.22 -19.94 -9.93
N THR A 139 -1.98 -19.33 -8.77
CA THR A 139 -3.04 -19.01 -7.80
C THR A 139 -4.06 -18.01 -8.36
N LEU A 140 -3.61 -16.91 -8.98
CA LEU A 140 -4.53 -15.95 -9.58
C LEU A 140 -5.29 -16.54 -10.77
N LYS A 141 -4.64 -17.40 -11.54
CA LYS A 141 -5.29 -18.12 -12.64
C LYS A 141 -6.43 -19.01 -12.14
N GLU A 142 -6.25 -19.73 -11.03
CA GLU A 142 -7.32 -20.52 -10.40
C GLU A 142 -8.46 -19.64 -9.89
N GLN A 143 -8.18 -18.37 -9.56
CA GLN A 143 -9.18 -17.38 -9.18
C GLN A 143 -9.83 -16.68 -10.38
N GLY A 144 -9.48 -17.07 -11.61
CA GLY A 144 -10.04 -16.52 -12.84
C GLY A 144 -9.41 -15.21 -13.31
N ILE A 145 -8.27 -14.80 -12.73
CA ILE A 145 -7.50 -13.62 -13.16
C ILE A 145 -6.40 -14.10 -14.11
N SER A 146 -6.36 -13.56 -15.33
CA SER A 146 -5.33 -13.89 -16.31
C SER A 146 -4.11 -12.97 -16.17
N VAL A 147 -2.92 -13.53 -16.43
CA VAL A 147 -1.66 -12.79 -16.33
C VAL A 147 -0.82 -12.98 -17.60
N THR A 148 -0.34 -11.88 -18.18
CA THR A 148 0.69 -11.90 -19.22
C THR A 148 2.01 -11.44 -18.62
N PHE A 149 3.03 -12.31 -18.68
CA PHE A 149 4.39 -11.96 -18.29
C PHE A 149 5.14 -11.39 -19.49
N VAL A 150 5.88 -10.32 -19.27
CA VAL A 150 6.66 -9.64 -20.31
C VAL A 150 8.11 -9.42 -19.86
N ASP A 151 9.02 -9.37 -20.81
CA ASP A 151 10.41 -8.93 -20.57
C ASP A 151 10.40 -7.44 -20.21
N PRO A 152 10.87 -7.05 -19.00
CA PRO A 152 10.85 -5.67 -18.55
C PRO A 152 11.91 -4.77 -19.18
N SER A 153 12.82 -5.31 -19.99
CA SER A 153 13.91 -4.56 -20.62
C SER A 153 13.45 -3.50 -21.62
N ASP A 154 12.21 -3.63 -22.14
CA ASP A 154 11.59 -2.69 -23.05
C ASP A 154 10.14 -2.41 -22.58
N PRO A 155 9.82 -1.15 -22.17
CA PRO A 155 8.46 -0.76 -21.80
C PRO A 155 7.39 -1.08 -22.85
N GLU A 156 7.75 -1.11 -24.14
CA GLU A 156 6.84 -1.45 -25.22
C GLU A 156 6.33 -2.91 -25.15
N ASN A 157 7.02 -3.79 -24.43
CA ASN A 157 6.51 -5.14 -24.18
C ASN A 157 5.28 -5.13 -23.27
N PHE A 158 5.24 -4.22 -22.28
CA PHE A 158 4.03 -4.00 -21.47
C PHE A 158 2.89 -3.47 -22.34
N ARG A 159 3.16 -2.46 -23.20
CA ARG A 159 2.15 -1.87 -24.10
C ARG A 159 1.49 -2.92 -24.98
N LYS A 160 2.27 -3.78 -25.61
CA LYS A 160 1.79 -4.85 -26.50
C LYS A 160 0.94 -5.90 -25.78
N ALA A 161 1.14 -6.06 -24.47
CA ALA A 161 0.43 -7.05 -23.64
C ALA A 161 -0.88 -6.53 -23.05
N ILE A 162 -1.14 -5.22 -23.07
CA ILE A 162 -2.38 -4.63 -22.56
C ILE A 162 -3.57 -5.10 -23.38
N GLN A 163 -4.62 -5.53 -22.69
CA GLN A 163 -5.90 -6.00 -23.22
C GLN A 163 -7.04 -5.11 -22.72
N PRO A 164 -8.24 -5.15 -23.34
CA PRO A 164 -9.37 -4.33 -22.88
C PRO A 164 -9.80 -4.55 -21.43
N ASN A 165 -9.52 -5.75 -20.88
CA ASN A 165 -9.79 -6.13 -19.49
C ASN A 165 -8.56 -6.07 -18.57
N THR A 166 -7.46 -5.46 -19.01
CA THR A 166 -6.28 -5.23 -18.16
C THR A 166 -6.62 -4.21 -17.08
N LYS A 167 -6.30 -4.53 -15.82
CA LYS A 167 -6.61 -3.71 -14.65
C LYS A 167 -5.41 -3.04 -14.02
N LEU A 168 -4.22 -3.62 -14.19
CA LEU A 168 -2.99 -3.07 -13.63
C LEU A 168 -1.76 -3.59 -14.39
N LEU A 169 -0.66 -2.86 -14.27
CA LEU A 169 0.68 -3.34 -14.55
C LEU A 169 1.39 -3.65 -13.23
N TYR A 170 2.31 -4.62 -13.25
CA TYR A 170 3.09 -5.01 -12.08
C TYR A 170 4.57 -5.18 -12.41
N GLY A 171 5.45 -4.72 -11.52
CA GLY A 171 6.88 -4.94 -11.63
C GLY A 171 7.61 -4.77 -10.30
N GLU A 172 8.87 -5.19 -10.26
CA GLU A 172 9.79 -4.95 -9.15
C GLU A 172 10.78 -3.86 -9.54
N THR A 173 11.15 -3.00 -8.60
CA THR A 173 12.17 -1.95 -8.85
C THR A 173 13.49 -2.54 -9.31
N LEU A 174 13.86 -3.67 -8.72
CA LEU A 174 15.02 -4.50 -9.07
C LEU A 174 14.54 -5.92 -9.30
N GLY A 175 14.65 -6.37 -10.54
CA GLY A 175 14.22 -7.71 -10.96
C GLY A 175 14.91 -8.85 -10.20
N ASN A 176 14.17 -9.88 -9.87
CA ASN A 176 14.67 -11.04 -9.15
C ASN A 176 14.66 -12.30 -10.06
N PRO A 177 15.79 -12.97 -10.28
CA PRO A 177 17.12 -12.77 -9.65
C PRO A 177 18.08 -11.88 -10.44
N ASN A 178 17.70 -11.34 -11.59
CA ASN A 178 18.64 -10.74 -12.56
C ASN A 178 19.18 -9.37 -12.13
N SER A 179 18.55 -8.71 -11.12
CA SER A 179 18.92 -7.36 -10.65
C SER A 179 18.82 -6.27 -11.74
N ASP A 180 18.05 -6.51 -12.79
CA ASP A 180 17.72 -5.50 -13.77
C ASP A 180 16.81 -4.42 -13.18
N VAL A 181 17.03 -3.17 -13.57
CA VAL A 181 16.26 -2.02 -13.09
C VAL A 181 15.09 -1.77 -14.02
N LEU A 182 13.89 -1.77 -13.45
CA LEU A 182 12.67 -1.43 -14.22
C LEU A 182 12.66 0.08 -14.53
N ASP A 183 12.37 0.44 -15.77
CA ASP A 183 12.09 1.83 -16.16
C ASP A 183 10.70 2.24 -15.62
N LEU A 184 10.69 2.66 -14.35
CA LEU A 184 9.46 3.01 -13.64
C LEU A 184 8.75 4.18 -14.29
N GLU A 185 9.49 5.17 -14.78
CA GLU A 185 8.90 6.37 -15.40
C GLU A 185 8.14 6.00 -16.67
N ALA A 186 8.78 5.23 -17.56
CA ALA A 186 8.15 4.82 -18.82
C ALA A 186 6.97 3.86 -18.57
N VAL A 187 7.10 2.87 -17.68
CA VAL A 187 6.03 1.91 -17.39
C VAL A 187 4.88 2.55 -16.64
N SER A 188 5.15 3.51 -15.74
CA SER A 188 4.11 4.28 -15.04
C SER A 188 3.34 5.18 -16.02
N ALA A 189 4.04 5.89 -16.90
CA ALA A 189 3.40 6.69 -17.92
C ALA A 189 2.48 5.85 -18.80
N LEU A 190 2.96 4.66 -19.21
CA LEU A 190 2.16 3.72 -20.00
C LEU A 190 0.91 3.23 -19.25
N ALA A 191 1.02 2.92 -17.95
CA ALA A 191 -0.12 2.54 -17.14
C ALA A 191 -1.17 3.66 -17.08
N HIS A 192 -0.73 4.89 -16.81
CA HIS A 192 -1.60 6.07 -16.71
C HIS A 192 -2.25 6.44 -18.05
N GLU A 193 -1.55 6.32 -19.19
CA GLU A 193 -2.13 6.49 -20.53
C GLU A 193 -3.33 5.55 -20.75
N ASN A 194 -3.31 4.37 -20.14
CA ASN A 194 -4.38 3.38 -20.25
C ASN A 194 -5.39 3.44 -19.09
N GLY A 195 -5.27 4.43 -18.19
CA GLY A 195 -6.18 4.61 -17.05
C GLY A 195 -6.11 3.50 -15.99
N ILE A 196 -4.98 2.81 -15.90
CA ILE A 196 -4.72 1.72 -14.94
C ILE A 196 -3.52 2.04 -14.06
N PRO A 197 -3.44 1.52 -12.83
CA PRO A 197 -2.28 1.72 -11.95
C PRO A 197 -1.11 0.80 -12.32
N LEU A 198 0.10 1.24 -11.94
CA LEU A 198 1.28 0.40 -11.79
C LEU A 198 1.44 0.04 -10.32
N ILE A 199 1.50 -1.26 -10.00
CA ILE A 199 1.92 -1.77 -8.69
C ILE A 199 3.40 -2.09 -8.76
N VAL A 200 4.17 -1.57 -7.79
CA VAL A 200 5.62 -1.74 -7.74
C VAL A 200 6.02 -2.41 -6.43
N ASP A 201 6.72 -3.52 -6.52
CA ASP A 201 7.44 -4.11 -5.38
C ASP A 201 8.81 -3.45 -5.26
N SER A 202 9.02 -2.69 -4.19
CA SER A 202 10.27 -1.97 -3.91
C SER A 202 11.06 -2.59 -2.74
N THR A 203 10.93 -3.90 -2.54
CA THR A 203 11.55 -4.62 -1.43
C THR A 203 13.07 -4.41 -1.35
N PHE A 204 13.77 -4.48 -2.48
CA PHE A 204 15.23 -4.35 -2.49
C PHE A 204 15.71 -2.90 -2.42
N ALA A 205 15.06 -1.99 -3.15
CA ALA A 205 15.48 -0.60 -3.18
C ALA A 205 15.19 0.11 -1.85
N THR A 206 14.06 -0.19 -1.23
CA THR A 206 13.54 0.52 -0.05
C THR A 206 13.39 2.04 -0.30
N PRO A 207 12.66 2.79 0.52
CA PRO A 207 12.53 4.25 0.32
C PRO A 207 13.85 5.03 0.48
N PHE A 208 14.91 4.35 0.93
CA PHE A 208 16.22 4.97 1.03
C PHE A 208 16.91 5.14 -0.35
N LEU A 209 16.81 4.14 -1.21
CA LEU A 209 17.45 4.19 -2.54
C LEU A 209 16.49 4.72 -3.61
N LEU A 210 15.22 4.36 -3.55
CA LEU A 210 14.22 4.70 -4.55
C LEU A 210 12.84 4.82 -3.92
N ARG A 211 12.11 5.87 -4.27
CA ARG A 211 10.72 6.10 -3.89
C ARG A 211 9.87 6.10 -5.15
N PRO A 212 9.12 5.03 -5.42
CA PRO A 212 8.31 4.89 -6.62
C PRO A 212 7.07 5.82 -6.68
N LEU A 213 6.67 6.42 -5.52
CA LEU A 213 5.51 7.32 -5.39
C LEU A 213 5.86 8.78 -5.62
#